data_7dd058ca0da0446d4c672bfa9250ad38
#
_entry.id   7dd058ca0da0446d4c672bfa9250ad38
#
_cell.length_a   1.000
_cell.length_b   1.000
_cell.length_c   1.000
_cell.angle_alpha   90.00
_cell.angle_beta   90.00
_cell.angle_gamma   90.00
#
_symmetry.space_group_name_H-M   'P 1'
#
loop_
_entity.id
_entity.type
_entity.pdbx_description
1 polymer ?
#
loop_
_entity_poly.entity_id
_entity_poly.type
_entity_poly.pdbx_seq_one_letter_code
_entity_poly.pdbx_strand_id
1 'polypeptide(L)'
;MTLGEIIFGRRPRPTFLTDAPADVRWRAIRPKPGPAVEAHLAQDNGFLQSPRGHMRYRAGTHYLITRQDGEQSVVKRSTFERTYRQRPDGQFEKRTDIRYRYFTLPHTVVVGTQEGPQRADAGDWIVEGVDGEVWPVKPDVAAEIYEPA
;
A
#
# COMPACT_ATOMS: atom_id res chain seq x y z
N MET A 1 26.80 0.93 -8.17
CA MET A 1 26.29 0.03 -7.19
C MET A 1 25.02 0.54 -6.59
N THR A 2 24.08 -0.29 -6.40
CA THR A 2 22.89 0.14 -5.74
C THR A 2 23.15 0.32 -4.28
N LEU A 3 22.32 1.15 -3.68
CA LEU A 3 22.37 1.32 -2.27
C LEU A 3 22.26 -0.01 -1.59
N GLY A 4 23.11 -0.27 -0.67
CA GLY A 4 23.12 -1.50 0.05
C GLY A 4 23.69 -2.67 -0.66
N GLU A 5 24.33 -2.44 -1.80
CA GLU A 5 24.94 -3.50 -2.36
C GLU A 5 26.11 -3.91 -1.65
N ILE A 6 26.44 -4.88 -1.51
CA ILE A 6 27.32 -5.44 -0.88
C ILE A 6 28.20 -5.77 -0.85
N ILE A 7 28.71 -5.96 -0.56
CA ILE A 7 29.42 -6.00 0.38
C ILE A 7 29.95 -7.26 0.68
N PHE A 8 31.09 -7.46 0.85
CA PHE A 8 31.62 -8.64 1.28
C PHE A 8 31.40 -9.74 0.39
N GLY A 9 31.30 -9.52 -0.82
CA GLY A 9 31.09 -10.60 -1.74
C GLY A 9 29.82 -11.33 -1.48
N ARG A 10 28.92 -10.71 -0.76
CA ARG A 10 27.74 -11.33 -0.52
C ARG A 10 26.74 -10.83 -1.39
N ARG A 11 25.58 -11.34 -1.36
CA ARG A 11 24.50 -10.83 -2.16
C ARG A 11 24.18 -9.41 -1.72
N PRO A 12 23.74 -8.55 -2.65
CA PRO A 12 23.38 -7.19 -2.33
C PRO A 12 22.27 -7.13 -1.31
N ARG A 13 22.27 -6.10 -0.48
CA ARG A 13 21.15 -5.80 0.38
C ARG A 13 20.03 -5.20 -0.45
N PRO A 14 18.79 -5.36 -0.04
CA PRO A 14 17.67 -4.71 -0.73
C PRO A 14 17.83 -3.20 -0.72
N THR A 15 17.48 -2.57 -1.83
CA THR A 15 17.39 -1.13 -1.91
C THR A 15 16.15 -0.68 -1.14
N PHE A 16 16.27 0.41 -0.41
CA PHE A 16 15.12 0.99 0.29
C PHE A 16 14.42 1.98 -0.63
N LEU A 17 13.10 1.82 -0.76
CA LEU A 17 12.30 2.62 -1.68
C LEU A 17 11.16 3.29 -0.92
N THR A 18 11.18 4.63 -0.83
CA THR A 18 10.11 5.40 -0.21
C THR A 18 9.32 6.21 -1.23
N ASP A 19 9.94 6.50 -2.36
CA ASP A 19 9.32 7.23 -3.45
C ASP A 19 9.56 6.49 -4.75
N ALA A 20 8.75 6.77 -5.73
CA ALA A 20 8.91 6.15 -7.03
C ALA A 20 10.16 6.67 -7.72
N PRO A 21 11.00 5.79 -8.28
CA PRO A 21 12.12 6.22 -9.11
C PRO A 21 11.66 6.99 -10.34
N ALA A 22 12.48 7.93 -10.79
CA ALA A 22 12.10 8.80 -11.91
C ALA A 22 12.13 8.11 -13.28
N ASP A 23 12.86 7.01 -13.39
CA ASP A 23 13.16 6.37 -14.67
C ASP A 23 12.43 5.06 -14.91
N VAL A 24 11.36 4.80 -14.18
CA VAL A 24 10.59 3.57 -14.33
C VAL A 24 9.49 3.72 -15.36
N ARG A 25 9.07 2.59 -15.90
CA ARG A 25 7.98 2.56 -16.86
C ARG A 25 6.65 2.41 -16.13
N TRP A 26 5.95 3.52 -16.03
CA TRP A 26 4.66 3.56 -15.36
C TRP A 26 3.52 3.04 -16.24
N ARG A 27 2.57 2.38 -15.60
CA ARG A 27 1.30 1.98 -16.22
C ARG A 27 0.17 2.44 -15.31
N ALA A 28 -0.88 2.98 -15.94
CA ALA A 28 -2.04 3.46 -15.22
C ALA A 28 -2.99 2.32 -14.87
N ILE A 29 -3.48 2.32 -13.64
CA ILE A 29 -4.45 1.36 -13.15
C ILE A 29 -5.47 2.06 -12.27
N ARG A 30 -6.56 1.36 -11.98
CA ARG A 30 -7.56 1.81 -11.01
C ARG A 30 -8.04 0.62 -10.20
N PRO A 31 -8.56 0.87 -8.99
CA PRO A 31 -9.16 -0.21 -8.21
C PRO A 31 -10.39 -0.78 -8.91
N LYS A 32 -10.55 -2.09 -8.85
CA LYS A 32 -11.81 -2.74 -9.21
C LYS A 32 -12.81 -2.56 -8.07
N PRO A 33 -14.11 -2.65 -8.34
CA PRO A 33 -15.08 -2.76 -7.26
C PRO A 33 -14.73 -3.93 -6.35
N GLY A 34 -14.77 -3.68 -5.05
CA GLY A 34 -14.39 -4.70 -4.06
C GLY A 34 -15.42 -4.77 -2.93
N PRO A 35 -15.20 -5.70 -1.99
CA PRO A 35 -16.09 -5.83 -0.85
C PRO A 35 -16.05 -4.58 0.04
N ALA A 36 -17.17 -4.29 0.68
CA ALA A 36 -17.25 -3.21 1.64
C ALA A 36 -16.40 -3.53 2.86
N VAL A 37 -15.92 -2.49 3.52
CA VAL A 37 -15.11 -2.60 4.74
C VAL A 37 -15.74 -1.75 5.84
N GLU A 38 -15.44 -2.11 7.08
CA GLU A 38 -15.72 -1.25 8.21
C GLU A 38 -14.51 -0.36 8.46
N ALA A 39 -14.75 0.87 8.84
CA ALA A 39 -13.67 1.79 9.12
C ALA A 39 -14.12 2.83 10.13
N HIS A 40 -13.20 3.26 10.97
CA HIS A 40 -13.45 4.37 11.89
C HIS A 40 -12.16 5.16 12.11
N LEU A 41 -12.34 6.43 12.40
CA LEU A 41 -11.22 7.29 12.76
C LEU A 41 -10.71 6.87 14.14
N ALA A 42 -9.41 6.69 14.26
CA ALA A 42 -8.81 6.29 15.53
C ALA A 42 -9.12 7.34 16.60
N GLN A 43 -9.59 6.87 17.76
CA GLN A 43 -9.90 7.72 18.90
C GLN A 43 -8.76 7.76 19.91
N ASP A 44 -7.85 6.79 19.84
CA ASP A 44 -6.69 6.69 20.69
C ASP A 44 -5.45 6.45 19.83
N ASN A 45 -4.28 6.69 20.43
CA ASN A 45 -3.03 6.28 19.82
C ASN A 45 -2.80 4.80 20.12
N GLY A 46 -2.20 4.09 19.19
CA GLY A 46 -1.92 2.68 19.39
C GLY A 46 -1.17 2.08 18.24
N PHE A 47 -1.21 0.77 18.15
CA PHE A 47 -0.64 0.06 17.03
C PHE A 47 -1.36 -1.27 16.79
N LEU A 48 -1.32 -1.73 15.55
CA LEU A 48 -1.83 -3.04 15.17
C LEU A 48 -0.66 -3.97 14.90
N GLN A 49 -0.83 -5.22 15.32
CA GLN A 49 0.04 -6.30 14.91
C GLN A 49 -0.64 -6.99 13.73
N SER A 50 0.04 -7.08 12.59
CA SER A 50 -0.50 -7.76 11.42
C SER A 50 0.55 -8.70 10.83
N PRO A 51 0.16 -9.59 9.91
CA PRO A 51 1.14 -10.42 9.21
C PRO A 51 2.21 -9.63 8.48
N ARG A 52 1.94 -8.35 8.18
CA ARG A 52 2.89 -7.47 7.52
C ARG A 52 3.80 -6.72 8.48
N GLY A 53 3.55 -6.84 9.81
CA GLY A 53 4.33 -6.16 10.84
C GLY A 53 3.49 -5.24 11.71
N HIS A 54 4.16 -4.34 12.40
CA HIS A 54 3.51 -3.38 13.28
C HIS A 54 3.09 -2.14 12.50
N MET A 55 1.86 -1.70 12.72
CA MET A 55 1.33 -0.47 12.15
C MET A 55 0.91 0.45 13.26
N ARG A 56 1.52 1.62 13.35
CA ARG A 56 1.15 2.61 14.36
C ARG A 56 0.03 3.50 13.87
N TYR A 57 -0.83 3.93 14.79
CA TYR A 57 -1.87 4.89 14.46
C TYR A 57 -2.00 5.93 15.56
N ARG A 58 -2.51 7.09 15.18
CA ARG A 58 -2.73 8.22 16.09
C ARG A 58 -4.17 8.66 16.02
N ALA A 59 -4.71 9.03 17.18
CA ALA A 59 -6.06 9.58 17.29
C ALA A 59 -6.23 10.77 16.33
N GLY A 60 -7.33 10.78 15.59
CA GLY A 60 -7.67 11.87 14.67
C GLY A 60 -6.84 11.91 13.38
N THR A 61 -5.81 11.10 13.25
CA THR A 61 -4.89 11.14 12.12
C THR A 61 -5.01 9.92 11.22
N HIS A 62 -5.43 8.79 11.78
CA HIS A 62 -5.50 7.54 11.04
C HIS A 62 -6.88 6.92 11.13
N TYR A 63 -7.27 6.20 10.07
CA TYR A 63 -8.42 5.31 10.09
C TYR A 63 -7.96 3.90 10.30
N LEU A 64 -8.76 3.14 11.04
CA LEU A 64 -8.62 1.70 11.21
C LEU A 64 -9.64 1.05 10.30
N ILE A 65 -9.18 0.19 9.40
CA ILE A 65 -10.02 -0.51 8.44
C ILE A 65 -10.09 -1.97 8.86
N THR A 66 -11.30 -2.53 8.89
CA THR A 66 -11.52 -3.94 9.14
C THR A 66 -12.20 -4.56 7.93
N ARG A 67 -11.57 -5.55 7.33
CA ARG A 67 -12.09 -6.27 6.17
C ARG A 67 -13.04 -7.37 6.62
N GLN A 68 -13.78 -7.92 5.66
CA GLN A 68 -14.77 -8.95 5.96
C GLN A 68 -14.16 -10.22 6.54
N ASP A 69 -12.91 -10.51 6.24
CA ASP A 69 -12.17 -11.64 6.82
C ASP A 69 -11.59 -11.35 8.21
N GLY A 70 -11.82 -10.15 8.74
CA GLY A 70 -11.30 -9.72 10.03
C GLY A 70 -9.91 -9.10 9.96
N GLU A 71 -9.25 -9.10 8.82
CA GLU A 71 -7.94 -8.47 8.69
C GLU A 71 -8.08 -6.97 8.83
N GLN A 72 -7.15 -6.36 9.58
CA GLN A 72 -7.16 -4.93 9.84
C GLN A 72 -5.96 -4.23 9.24
N SER A 73 -6.14 -2.97 8.91
CA SER A 73 -5.06 -2.11 8.44
C SER A 73 -5.27 -0.68 8.91
N VAL A 74 -4.20 0.10 8.78
CA VAL A 74 -4.19 1.51 9.16
C VAL A 74 -3.93 2.32 7.91
N VAL A 75 -4.63 3.42 7.76
CA VAL A 75 -4.42 4.34 6.64
C VAL A 75 -4.53 5.78 7.14
N LYS A 76 -3.73 6.67 6.58
CA LYS A 76 -3.83 8.09 6.92
C LYS A 76 -5.21 8.62 6.59
N ARG A 77 -5.71 9.51 7.44
CA ARG A 77 -7.03 10.09 7.27
C ARG A 77 -7.22 10.73 5.90
N SER A 78 -6.26 11.53 5.45
CA SER A 78 -6.37 12.20 4.16
C SER A 78 -6.45 11.20 3.00
N THR A 79 -5.65 10.15 3.05
CA THR A 79 -5.67 9.10 2.03
C THR A 79 -6.99 8.35 2.06
N PHE A 80 -7.49 8.01 3.25
CA PHE A 80 -8.76 7.31 3.39
C PHE A 80 -9.91 8.11 2.78
N GLU A 81 -9.99 9.39 3.14
CA GLU A 81 -11.08 10.26 2.69
C GLU A 81 -11.06 10.47 1.17
N ARG A 82 -9.93 10.31 0.54
CA ARG A 82 -9.79 10.45 -0.92
C ARG A 82 -10.01 9.14 -1.67
N THR A 83 -9.91 7.99 -1.01
CA THR A 83 -9.92 6.70 -1.69
C THR A 83 -11.10 5.81 -1.32
N TYR A 84 -11.88 6.19 -0.32
CA TYR A 84 -13.06 5.46 0.09
C TYR A 84 -14.28 6.36 0.10
N ARG A 85 -15.45 5.75 -0.03
CA ARG A 85 -16.72 6.44 0.05
C ARG A 85 -17.63 5.67 1.00
N GLN A 86 -18.34 6.39 1.87
CA GLN A 86 -19.27 5.75 2.78
C GLN A 86 -20.54 5.37 2.06
N ARG A 87 -21.01 4.17 2.32
CA ARG A 87 -22.27 3.63 1.81
C ARG A 87 -23.43 4.02 2.73
N PRO A 88 -24.66 3.94 2.23
CA PRO A 88 -25.84 4.18 3.09
C PRO A 88 -25.91 3.28 4.32
N ASP A 89 -25.34 2.06 4.25
CA ASP A 89 -25.32 1.14 5.38
C ASP A 89 -24.24 1.44 6.42
N GLY A 90 -23.47 2.51 6.23
CA GLY A 90 -22.42 2.91 7.15
C GLY A 90 -21.06 2.29 6.87
N GLN A 91 -21.00 1.26 6.06
CA GLN A 91 -19.72 0.68 5.63
C GLN A 91 -19.11 1.55 4.54
N PHE A 92 -17.87 1.24 4.18
CA PHE A 92 -17.13 1.99 3.18
C PHE A 92 -16.76 1.10 2.01
N GLU A 93 -16.68 1.70 0.83
CA GLU A 93 -16.21 1.01 -0.35
C GLU A 93 -15.09 1.79 -0.99
N LYS A 94 -14.14 1.06 -1.59
CA LYS A 94 -13.04 1.67 -2.32
C LYS A 94 -13.60 2.37 -3.54
N ARG A 95 -13.16 3.59 -3.77
CA ARG A 95 -13.56 4.33 -4.97
C ARG A 95 -12.89 3.72 -6.19
N THR A 96 -13.65 3.63 -7.28
CA THR A 96 -13.15 3.10 -8.55
C THR A 96 -12.83 4.21 -9.55
N ASP A 97 -13.12 5.46 -9.19
CA ASP A 97 -12.86 6.63 -10.03
C ASP A 97 -11.51 7.29 -9.72
N ILE A 98 -10.69 6.67 -8.89
CA ILE A 98 -9.35 7.15 -8.61
C ILE A 98 -8.36 6.42 -9.50
N ARG A 99 -7.18 7.03 -9.68
CA ARG A 99 -6.15 6.45 -10.51
C ARG A 99 -4.89 6.24 -9.71
N TYR A 100 -4.31 5.08 -9.93
CA TYR A 100 -2.99 4.72 -9.44
C TYR A 100 -2.10 4.47 -10.64
N ARG A 101 -0.84 4.27 -10.39
CA ARG A 101 0.10 3.78 -11.39
C ARG A 101 1.06 2.81 -10.74
N TYR A 102 1.66 1.97 -11.55
CA TYR A 102 2.58 0.98 -11.03
C TYR A 102 3.73 0.75 -12.00
N PHE A 103 4.77 0.17 -11.47
CA PHE A 103 5.84 -0.42 -12.26
C PHE A 103 6.22 -1.76 -11.64
N THR A 104 6.89 -2.60 -12.44
CA THR A 104 7.31 -3.92 -12.01
C THR A 104 8.75 -3.85 -11.49
N LEU A 105 9.01 -4.46 -10.35
CA LEU A 105 10.34 -4.46 -9.78
C LEU A 105 11.29 -5.36 -10.55
N PRO A 106 12.49 -4.87 -10.88
CA PRO A 106 13.51 -5.71 -11.49
C PRO A 106 14.31 -6.54 -10.48
N HIS A 107 14.28 -6.18 -9.20
CA HIS A 107 15.03 -6.86 -8.15
C HIS A 107 14.40 -6.61 -6.80
N THR A 108 14.83 -7.32 -5.78
CA THR A 108 14.30 -7.19 -4.42
C THR A 108 14.63 -5.82 -3.83
N VAL A 109 13.64 -5.21 -3.20
CA VAL A 109 13.79 -3.93 -2.49
C VAL A 109 13.03 -3.99 -1.17
N VAL A 110 13.32 -3.04 -0.29
CA VAL A 110 12.49 -2.76 0.89
C VAL A 110 11.72 -1.50 0.59
N VAL A 111 10.40 -1.59 0.66
CA VAL A 111 9.50 -0.48 0.34
C VAL A 111 9.05 0.17 1.64
N GLY A 112 9.25 1.48 1.75
CA GLY A 112 8.72 2.26 2.87
C GLY A 112 7.28 2.62 2.58
N THR A 113 6.35 1.95 3.25
CA THR A 113 4.92 2.19 3.05
C THR A 113 4.34 2.97 4.23
N GLN A 114 3.11 3.45 4.10
CA GLN A 114 2.40 4.08 5.21
C GLN A 114 2.22 3.14 6.40
N GLU A 115 2.26 1.84 6.15
CA GLU A 115 2.13 0.82 7.19
C GLU A 115 3.48 0.36 7.74
N GLY A 116 4.57 0.89 7.23
CA GLY A 116 5.92 0.52 7.63
C GLY A 116 6.71 -0.14 6.51
N PRO A 117 7.96 -0.54 6.78
CA PRO A 117 8.79 -1.18 5.75
C PRO A 117 8.24 -2.54 5.34
N GLN A 118 8.22 -2.81 4.05
CA GLN A 118 7.81 -4.10 3.50
C GLN A 118 8.81 -4.55 2.45
N ARG A 119 9.17 -5.83 2.52
CA ARG A 119 10.03 -6.43 1.50
C ARG A 119 9.20 -6.74 0.26
N ALA A 120 9.77 -6.45 -0.90
CA ALA A 120 9.18 -6.77 -2.18
C ALA A 120 10.21 -7.45 -3.07
N ASP A 121 9.78 -8.41 -3.86
CA ASP A 121 10.66 -9.23 -4.69
C ASP A 121 10.59 -8.81 -6.15
N ALA A 122 11.57 -9.26 -6.93
CA ALA A 122 11.54 -9.07 -8.37
C ALA A 122 10.22 -9.57 -8.94
N GLY A 123 9.61 -8.80 -9.83
CA GLY A 123 8.32 -9.13 -10.43
C GLY A 123 7.12 -8.57 -9.68
N ASP A 124 7.28 -8.17 -8.43
CA ASP A 124 6.20 -7.52 -7.70
C ASP A 124 5.89 -6.16 -8.31
N TRP A 125 4.64 -5.73 -8.17
CA TRP A 125 4.24 -4.40 -8.57
C TRP A 125 4.53 -3.43 -7.44
N ILE A 126 5.02 -2.25 -7.78
CA ILE A 126 5.05 -1.12 -6.87
C ILE A 126 3.98 -0.16 -7.34
N VAL A 127 2.96 0.00 -6.52
CA VAL A 127 1.82 0.87 -6.80
C VAL A 127 2.04 2.20 -6.12
N GLU A 128 1.81 3.29 -6.86
CA GLU A 128 1.82 4.64 -6.31
C GLU A 128 0.39 5.13 -6.18
N GLY A 129 0.03 5.58 -4.99
CA GLY A 129 -1.30 6.04 -4.67
C GLY A 129 -1.49 7.53 -4.88
N VAL A 130 -2.66 8.01 -4.43
CA VAL A 130 -3.11 9.38 -4.68
C VAL A 130 -2.28 10.45 -3.97
N ASP A 131 -1.56 10.08 -2.93
CA ASP A 131 -0.70 11.01 -2.18
C ASP A 131 0.79 10.77 -2.45
N GLY A 132 1.11 10.00 -3.49
CA GLY A 132 2.50 9.68 -3.80
C GLY A 132 3.08 8.55 -2.98
N GLU A 133 2.30 7.97 -2.07
CA GLU A 133 2.73 6.83 -1.28
C GLU A 133 2.91 5.60 -2.19
N VAL A 134 3.82 4.72 -1.82
CA VAL A 134 4.07 3.50 -2.59
C VAL A 134 3.90 2.27 -1.72
N TRP A 135 3.45 1.18 -2.32
CA TRP A 135 3.36 -0.11 -1.63
C TRP A 135 3.51 -1.25 -2.63
N PRO A 136 4.02 -2.41 -2.17
CA PRO A 136 4.19 -3.56 -3.05
C PRO A 136 2.93 -4.39 -3.12
N VAL A 137 2.68 -5.00 -4.28
CA VAL A 137 1.57 -5.93 -4.49
C VAL A 137 2.08 -7.07 -5.33
N LYS A 138 1.76 -8.31 -4.93
CA LYS A 138 2.09 -9.48 -5.74
C LYS A 138 1.28 -9.45 -7.04
N PRO A 139 1.85 -9.90 -8.17
CA PRO A 139 1.17 -9.81 -9.46
C PRO A 139 -0.20 -10.48 -9.51
N ASP A 140 -0.36 -11.63 -8.87
CA ASP A 140 -1.62 -12.35 -8.84
C ASP A 140 -2.68 -11.59 -8.04
N VAL A 141 -2.29 -10.98 -6.93
CA VAL A 141 -3.19 -10.14 -6.13
C VAL A 141 -3.55 -8.88 -6.92
N ALA A 142 -2.57 -8.26 -7.57
CA ALA A 142 -2.81 -7.06 -8.35
C ALA A 142 -3.84 -7.30 -9.46
N ALA A 143 -3.79 -8.45 -10.12
CA ALA A 143 -4.74 -8.80 -11.16
C ALA A 143 -6.17 -8.94 -10.64
N GLU A 144 -6.32 -9.27 -9.36
CA GLU A 144 -7.64 -9.40 -8.75
C GLU A 144 -8.23 -8.06 -8.33
N ILE A 145 -7.39 -7.12 -7.88
CA ILE A 145 -7.88 -5.88 -7.26
C ILE A 145 -7.74 -4.64 -8.12
N TYR A 146 -6.99 -4.71 -9.20
CA TYR A 146 -6.80 -3.58 -10.12
C TYR A 146 -7.17 -3.94 -11.55
N GLU A 147 -7.49 -2.92 -12.32
CA GLU A 147 -7.71 -3.05 -13.76
C GLU A 147 -7.03 -1.87 -14.46
N PRO A 148 -6.71 -2.01 -15.75
CA PRO A 148 -6.13 -0.90 -16.51
C PRO A 148 -7.02 0.33 -16.48
N ALA A 149 -6.40 1.48 -16.41
CA ALA A 149 -7.12 2.74 -16.40
C ALA A 149 -6.84 3.56 -17.65
#